data_930f7c0f180e75241e73ebf7158047e8
#
_entry.id   930f7c0f180e75241e73ebf7158047e8
#
_cell.length_a   1.000
_cell.length_b   1.000
_cell.length_c   1.000
_cell.angle_alpha   90.00
_cell.angle_beta   90.00
_cell.angle_gamma   90.00
#
_symmetry.space_group_name_H-M   'P 1'
#
loop_
_entity.id
_entity.type
_entity.pdbx_description
1 polymer ?
#
loop_
_entity_poly.entity_id
_entity_poly.type
_entity_poly.pdbx_seq_one_letter_code
_entity_poly.pdbx_strand_id
1 'polypeptide(L)'
;MNYLYLCIRIMEDSIKIGLDAKRIVRNGTGLGSYGRTLANDLAGIDGLDLMLYAPDKGRDSLRNQVAERENLHFCYPNGLYQTALGKAFWRSKGIISQMQHDGIQVYHGLSGELPVGIRKSGIKSVVTIHDLIFMRHPEYYHSVDVKIYTRKFRQTLQEADRIVAISE
;
A
#
# COMPACT_ATOMS: atom_id res chain seq x y z
N MET A 1 10.80 -8.65 -39.11
CA MET A 1 10.23 -8.59 -37.75
C MET A 1 9.76 -7.16 -37.54
N ASN A 2 8.44 -6.96 -37.45
CA ASN A 2 7.81 -5.65 -37.64
C ASN A 2 8.05 -4.76 -36.41
N TYR A 3 8.67 -3.60 -36.57
CA TYR A 3 8.85 -2.57 -35.55
C TYR A 3 7.54 -2.19 -34.84
N LEU A 4 6.42 -2.25 -35.56
CA LEU A 4 5.07 -2.03 -34.98
C LEU A 4 4.69 -3.08 -33.94
N TYR A 5 5.09 -4.35 -34.13
CA TYR A 5 4.84 -5.44 -33.18
C TYR A 5 5.67 -5.29 -31.91
N LEU A 6 6.91 -4.76 -32.03
CA LEU A 6 7.78 -4.49 -30.87
C LEU A 6 7.26 -3.29 -30.07
N CYS A 7 6.79 -2.22 -30.72
CA CYS A 7 6.16 -1.07 -30.08
C CYS A 7 4.85 -1.44 -29.37
N ILE A 8 4.00 -2.28 -29.98
CA ILE A 8 2.76 -2.76 -29.35
C ILE A 8 3.07 -3.61 -28.11
N ARG A 9 4.11 -4.46 -28.15
CA ARG A 9 4.51 -5.29 -27.01
C ARG A 9 5.11 -4.49 -25.83
N ILE A 10 5.77 -3.36 -26.14
CA ILE A 10 6.28 -2.43 -25.09
C ILE A 10 5.15 -1.61 -24.47
N MET A 11 4.02 -1.41 -25.16
CA MET A 11 2.83 -0.73 -24.62
C MET A 11 1.89 -1.66 -23.83
N GLU A 12 2.06 -2.99 -23.90
CA GLU A 12 1.22 -3.97 -23.19
C GLU A 12 1.71 -4.33 -21.78
N ASP A 13 2.96 -4.02 -21.42
CA ASP A 13 3.52 -4.35 -20.09
C ASP A 13 3.52 -3.13 -19.17
N SER A 14 2.33 -2.69 -18.73
CA SER A 14 2.24 -1.75 -17.61
C SER A 14 2.76 -2.39 -16.32
N ILE A 15 3.52 -1.62 -15.54
CA ILE A 15 3.95 -2.04 -14.20
C ILE A 15 2.76 -1.90 -13.25
N LYS A 16 2.31 -3.02 -12.68
CA LYS A 16 1.23 -3.05 -11.71
C LYS A 16 1.73 -2.80 -10.30
N ILE A 17 1.28 -1.70 -9.70
CA ILE A 17 1.67 -1.27 -8.36
C ILE A 17 0.47 -1.33 -7.42
N GLY A 18 0.61 -2.08 -6.32
CA GLY A 18 -0.34 -2.07 -5.22
C GLY A 18 0.02 -1.03 -4.16
N LEU A 19 -0.94 -0.23 -3.69
CA LEU A 19 -0.76 0.75 -2.62
C LEU A 19 -1.64 0.40 -1.41
N ASP A 20 -1.11 0.51 -0.16
CA ASP A 20 -1.94 0.47 1.06
C ASP A 20 -2.84 1.70 1.13
N ALA A 21 -4.11 1.55 0.77
CA ALA A 21 -5.07 2.65 0.72
C ALA A 21 -5.87 2.85 2.01
N LYS A 22 -5.56 2.16 3.13
CA LYS A 22 -6.28 2.34 4.40
C LYS A 22 -6.29 3.81 4.85
N ARG A 23 -5.13 4.47 4.81
CA ARG A 23 -5.01 5.88 5.21
C ARG A 23 -5.60 6.81 4.16
N ILE A 24 -5.51 6.46 2.89
CA ILE A 24 -6.11 7.20 1.77
C ILE A 24 -7.60 7.44 2.03
N VAL A 25 -8.35 6.40 2.37
CA VAL A 25 -9.82 6.46 2.51
C VAL A 25 -10.32 6.81 3.92
N ARG A 26 -9.46 6.74 4.96
CA ARG A 26 -9.89 6.92 6.36
C ARG A 26 -9.23 8.07 7.10
N ASN A 27 -8.08 8.55 6.64
CA ASN A 27 -7.30 9.55 7.35
C ASN A 27 -7.33 10.91 6.63
N GLY A 28 -7.85 11.94 7.31
CA GLY A 28 -7.91 13.31 6.79
C GLY A 28 -6.68 14.17 7.09
N THR A 29 -5.67 13.61 7.80
CA THR A 29 -4.43 14.32 8.17
C THR A 29 -3.29 13.98 7.22
N GLY A 30 -2.07 14.38 7.57
CA GLY A 30 -0.87 14.27 6.73
C GLY A 30 -0.64 12.89 6.12
N LEU A 31 -0.82 11.78 6.88
CA LEU A 31 -0.65 10.42 6.37
C LEU A 31 -1.60 10.08 5.21
N GLY A 32 -2.86 10.51 5.33
CA GLY A 32 -3.85 10.30 4.27
C GLY A 32 -3.60 11.21 3.07
N SER A 33 -3.22 12.48 3.32
CA SER A 33 -2.88 13.43 2.27
C SER A 33 -1.69 12.93 1.45
N TYR A 34 -0.61 12.50 2.10
CA TYR A 34 0.54 11.88 1.45
C TYR A 34 0.13 10.75 0.50
N GLY A 35 -0.70 9.81 1.00
CA GLY A 35 -1.13 8.67 0.19
C GLY A 35 -1.97 9.08 -1.02
N ARG A 36 -2.88 10.07 -0.87
CA ARG A 36 -3.71 10.57 -1.98
C ARG A 36 -2.87 11.31 -3.03
N THR A 37 -1.95 12.17 -2.58
CA THR A 37 -1.03 12.88 -3.49
C THR A 37 -0.18 11.89 -4.26
N LEU A 38 0.46 10.93 -3.57
CA LEU A 38 1.30 9.92 -4.22
C LEU A 38 0.51 9.07 -5.24
N ALA A 39 -0.72 8.64 -4.89
CA ALA A 39 -1.56 7.87 -5.81
C ALA A 39 -1.92 8.68 -7.07
N ASN A 40 -2.26 9.96 -6.92
CA ASN A 40 -2.59 10.84 -8.04
C ASN A 40 -1.37 11.12 -8.93
N ASP A 41 -0.20 11.35 -8.32
CA ASP A 41 1.04 11.62 -9.05
C ASP A 41 1.48 10.38 -9.84
N LEU A 42 1.48 9.20 -9.21
CA LEU A 42 1.83 7.94 -9.88
C LEU A 42 0.84 7.60 -11.01
N ALA A 43 -0.45 7.86 -10.81
CA ALA A 43 -1.46 7.65 -11.87
C ALA A 43 -1.30 8.58 -13.08
N GLY A 44 -0.50 9.64 -12.95
CA GLY A 44 -0.11 10.51 -14.05
C GLY A 44 1.07 10.00 -14.89
N ILE A 45 1.69 8.89 -14.49
CA ILE A 45 2.87 8.33 -15.17
C ILE A 45 2.41 7.23 -16.14
N ASP A 46 2.75 7.37 -17.40
CA ASP A 46 2.44 6.37 -18.44
C ASP A 46 3.13 5.04 -18.12
N GLY A 47 2.43 3.94 -18.41
CA GLY A 47 2.94 2.58 -18.17
C GLY A 47 2.83 2.12 -16.71
N LEU A 48 2.14 2.86 -15.83
CA LEU A 48 1.79 2.40 -14.48
C LEU A 48 0.29 2.06 -14.40
N ASP A 49 -0.02 0.97 -13.72
CA ASP A 49 -1.37 0.52 -13.35
C ASP A 49 -1.46 0.39 -11.81
N LEU A 50 -2.35 1.12 -11.18
CA LEU A 50 -2.40 1.29 -9.73
C LEU A 50 -3.60 0.59 -9.11
N MET A 51 -3.33 -0.28 -8.15
CA MET A 51 -4.34 -0.99 -7.36
C MET A 51 -4.30 -0.49 -5.90
N LEU A 52 -5.33 0.23 -5.48
CA LEU A 52 -5.45 0.82 -4.14
C LEU A 52 -6.19 -0.13 -3.20
N TYR A 53 -5.45 -0.89 -2.41
CA TYR A 53 -5.99 -1.89 -1.49
C TYR A 53 -6.48 -1.25 -0.19
N ALA A 54 -7.79 -1.13 -0.02
CA ALA A 54 -8.41 -0.56 1.17
C ALA A 54 -9.29 -1.60 1.89
N PRO A 55 -9.37 -1.57 3.25
CA PRO A 55 -10.21 -2.51 4.00
C PRO A 55 -11.71 -2.31 3.77
N ASP A 56 -12.11 -1.14 3.30
CA ASP A 56 -13.46 -0.75 2.90
C ASP A 56 -13.43 0.60 2.16
N LYS A 57 -14.62 1.08 1.75
CA LYS A 57 -14.76 2.34 1.00
C LYS A 57 -14.34 3.58 1.80
N GLY A 58 -14.31 3.50 3.14
CA GLY A 58 -13.97 4.63 4.00
C GLY A 58 -14.92 5.81 3.85
N ARG A 59 -14.36 7.04 3.90
CA ARG A 59 -15.12 8.30 3.76
C ARG A 59 -15.10 8.78 2.31
N ASP A 60 -16.26 9.04 1.72
CA ASP A 60 -16.39 9.52 0.35
C ASP A 60 -15.62 10.83 0.12
N SER A 61 -15.68 11.77 1.09
CA SER A 61 -14.94 13.03 1.03
C SER A 61 -13.42 12.90 0.93
N LEU A 62 -12.87 11.76 1.34
CA LEU A 62 -11.43 11.47 1.20
C LEU A 62 -11.15 10.66 -0.07
N ARG A 63 -12.01 9.67 -0.37
CA ARG A 63 -11.86 8.86 -1.56
C ARG A 63 -11.98 9.69 -2.84
N ASN A 64 -12.89 10.65 -2.87
CA ASN A 64 -13.11 11.53 -4.01
C ASN A 64 -11.96 12.54 -4.24
N GLN A 65 -10.94 12.58 -3.37
CA GLN A 65 -9.69 13.32 -3.61
C GLN A 65 -8.67 12.52 -4.44
N VAL A 66 -8.94 11.23 -4.66
CA VAL A 66 -8.20 10.39 -5.60
C VAL A 66 -8.85 10.57 -6.96
N ALA A 67 -8.04 10.90 -7.97
CA ALA A 67 -8.52 11.16 -9.33
C ALA A 67 -9.12 9.89 -9.95
N GLU A 68 -10.22 10.04 -10.66
CA GLU A 68 -10.77 8.97 -11.50
C GLU A 68 -9.92 8.85 -12.76
N ARG A 69 -9.21 7.71 -12.91
CA ARG A 69 -8.37 7.39 -14.06
C ARG A 69 -8.51 5.92 -14.44
N GLU A 70 -8.33 5.61 -15.72
CA GLU A 70 -8.43 4.24 -16.24
C GLU A 70 -7.39 3.30 -15.65
N ASN A 71 -6.22 3.82 -15.27
CA ASN A 71 -5.11 3.07 -14.66
C ASN A 71 -5.07 3.14 -13.14
N LEU A 72 -6.18 3.52 -12.44
CA LEU A 72 -6.24 3.60 -10.99
C LEU A 72 -7.53 2.98 -10.45
N HIS A 73 -7.40 1.89 -9.67
CA HIS A 73 -8.52 1.08 -9.22
C HIS A 73 -8.50 0.85 -7.70
N PHE A 74 -9.65 1.02 -7.04
CA PHE A 74 -9.80 0.62 -5.64
C PHE A 74 -10.13 -0.86 -5.52
N CYS A 75 -9.38 -1.56 -4.66
CA CYS A 75 -9.55 -2.98 -4.36
C CYS A 75 -9.97 -3.17 -2.90
N TYR A 76 -11.01 -3.98 -2.68
CA TYR A 76 -11.58 -4.23 -1.37
C TYR A 76 -11.64 -5.74 -1.07
N PRO A 77 -11.60 -6.15 0.21
CA PRO A 77 -11.75 -7.55 0.57
C PRO A 77 -13.16 -8.07 0.25
N ASN A 78 -13.24 -9.31 -0.20
CA ASN A 78 -14.47 -9.99 -0.55
C ASN A 78 -14.85 -11.10 0.46
N GLY A 79 -16.11 -11.52 0.46
CA GLY A 79 -16.59 -12.69 1.20
C GLY A 79 -16.33 -12.60 2.71
N LEU A 80 -15.67 -13.60 3.28
CA LEU A 80 -15.40 -13.75 4.71
C LEU A 80 -14.55 -12.61 5.30
N TYR A 81 -13.83 -11.86 4.47
CA TYR A 81 -13.00 -10.72 4.90
C TYR A 81 -13.77 -9.43 5.14
N GLN A 82 -15.08 -9.40 4.97
CA GLN A 82 -15.89 -8.17 5.18
C GLN A 82 -16.15 -7.86 6.66
N THR A 83 -15.97 -8.82 7.57
CA THR A 83 -16.05 -8.59 9.01
C THR A 83 -14.85 -7.80 9.55
N ALA A 84 -14.97 -7.19 10.74
CA ALA A 84 -13.88 -6.42 11.34
C ALA A 84 -12.58 -7.24 11.52
N LEU A 85 -12.70 -8.47 12.04
CA LEU A 85 -11.57 -9.41 12.19
C LEU A 85 -11.07 -9.89 10.81
N GLY A 86 -11.97 -10.17 9.88
CA GLY A 86 -11.65 -10.56 8.52
C GLY A 86 -10.83 -9.49 7.78
N LYS A 87 -11.20 -8.20 7.89
CA LYS A 87 -10.45 -7.08 7.32
C LYS A 87 -9.05 -6.95 7.90
N ALA A 88 -8.90 -7.17 9.21
CA ALA A 88 -7.59 -7.15 9.86
C ALA A 88 -6.70 -8.31 9.39
N PHE A 89 -7.25 -9.52 9.30
CA PHE A 89 -6.55 -10.69 8.76
C PHE A 89 -6.19 -10.52 7.27
N TRP A 90 -7.14 -10.03 6.46
CA TRP A 90 -6.89 -9.75 5.05
C TRP A 90 -5.71 -8.79 4.86
N ARG A 91 -5.67 -7.68 5.59
CA ARG A 91 -4.55 -6.74 5.50
C ARG A 91 -3.21 -7.32 5.96
N SER A 92 -3.24 -8.24 6.92
CA SER A 92 -2.00 -8.80 7.46
C SER A 92 -1.42 -9.95 6.63
N LYS A 93 -2.26 -10.74 5.95
CA LYS A 93 -1.84 -11.91 5.17
C LYS A 93 -2.66 -12.16 3.91
N GLY A 94 -3.99 -12.09 4.01
CA GLY A 94 -4.90 -12.47 2.91
C GLY A 94 -4.76 -11.64 1.65
N ILE A 95 -4.31 -10.40 1.79
CA ILE A 95 -4.07 -9.46 0.69
C ILE A 95 -3.00 -9.97 -0.29
N ILE A 96 -2.04 -10.78 0.16
CA ILE A 96 -0.95 -11.28 -0.69
C ILE A 96 -1.50 -12.15 -1.82
N SER A 97 -2.41 -13.08 -1.52
CA SER A 97 -3.02 -13.92 -2.54
C SER A 97 -3.84 -13.12 -3.55
N GLN A 98 -4.53 -12.07 -3.09
CA GLN A 98 -5.24 -11.17 -3.99
C GLN A 98 -4.27 -10.39 -4.87
N MET A 99 -3.21 -9.82 -4.33
CA MET A 99 -2.18 -9.11 -5.08
C MET A 99 -1.50 -10.00 -6.14
N GLN A 100 -1.23 -11.27 -5.80
CA GLN A 100 -0.69 -12.25 -6.76
C GLN A 100 -1.68 -12.53 -7.89
N HIS A 101 -2.97 -12.69 -7.58
CA HIS A 101 -4.03 -12.88 -8.58
C HIS A 101 -4.16 -11.64 -9.48
N ASP A 102 -4.07 -10.45 -8.91
CA ASP A 102 -4.16 -9.17 -9.62
C ASP A 102 -2.89 -8.87 -10.45
N GLY A 103 -1.82 -9.67 -10.29
CA GLY A 103 -0.56 -9.54 -11.01
C GLY A 103 0.32 -8.38 -10.51
N ILE A 104 0.21 -8.02 -9.23
CA ILE A 104 1.01 -6.93 -8.63
C ILE A 104 2.50 -7.29 -8.62
N GLN A 105 3.31 -6.41 -9.18
CA GLN A 105 4.78 -6.55 -9.22
C GLN A 105 5.46 -5.81 -8.06
N VAL A 106 4.92 -4.67 -7.66
CA VAL A 106 5.42 -3.86 -6.54
C VAL A 106 4.28 -3.51 -5.59
N TYR A 107 4.48 -3.69 -4.29
CA TYR A 107 3.52 -3.23 -3.26
C TYR A 107 4.17 -2.18 -2.37
N HIS A 108 3.47 -1.06 -2.16
CA HIS A 108 3.95 0.03 -1.33
C HIS A 108 3.06 0.23 -0.09
N GLY A 109 3.61 -0.08 1.09
CA GLY A 109 3.03 0.21 2.39
C GLY A 109 3.22 1.67 2.76
N LEU A 110 2.16 2.47 2.66
CA LEU A 110 2.24 3.93 2.79
C LEU A 110 2.31 4.45 4.23
N SER A 111 2.16 3.59 5.22
CA SER A 111 2.04 3.99 6.63
C SER A 111 2.81 3.08 7.60
N GLY A 112 4.00 2.66 7.22
CA GLY A 112 4.91 1.91 8.09
C GLY A 112 4.53 0.44 8.31
N GLU A 113 3.60 -0.11 7.53
CA GLU A 113 3.16 -1.51 7.63
C GLU A 113 3.26 -2.23 6.28
N LEU A 114 3.70 -3.49 6.33
CA LEU A 114 3.67 -4.42 5.19
C LEU A 114 2.95 -5.72 5.59
N PRO A 115 2.32 -6.43 4.62
CA PRO A 115 1.75 -7.74 4.86
C PRO A 115 2.82 -8.76 5.27
N VAL A 116 2.49 -9.61 6.23
CA VAL A 116 3.38 -10.68 6.72
C VAL A 116 3.59 -11.72 5.63
N GLY A 117 4.84 -11.95 5.25
CA GLY A 117 5.22 -12.92 4.23
C GLY A 117 5.29 -12.38 2.81
N ILE A 118 5.13 -11.06 2.62
CA ILE A 118 5.22 -10.44 1.29
C ILE A 118 6.58 -10.69 0.64
N ARG A 119 7.65 -10.69 1.42
CA ARG A 119 9.02 -10.97 0.93
C ARG A 119 9.14 -12.34 0.23
N LYS A 120 8.29 -13.31 0.61
CA LYS A 120 8.29 -14.66 0.02
C LYS A 120 7.29 -14.82 -1.13
N SER A 121 6.50 -13.79 -1.42
CA SER A 121 5.43 -13.85 -2.44
C SER A 121 5.91 -13.64 -3.88
N GLY A 122 7.14 -13.14 -4.06
CA GLY A 122 7.66 -12.68 -5.36
C GLY A 122 7.32 -11.21 -5.67
N ILE A 123 6.43 -10.58 -4.90
CA ILE A 123 6.07 -9.16 -5.03
C ILE A 123 7.17 -8.31 -4.38
N LYS A 124 7.69 -7.32 -5.10
CA LYS A 124 8.65 -6.36 -4.53
C LYS A 124 7.95 -5.44 -3.55
N SER A 125 8.58 -5.18 -2.41
CA SER A 125 7.97 -4.42 -1.33
C SER A 125 8.71 -3.14 -1.02
N VAL A 126 7.95 -2.05 -0.95
CA VAL A 126 8.41 -0.71 -0.54
C VAL A 126 7.61 -0.30 0.69
N VAL A 127 8.21 0.38 1.64
CA VAL A 127 7.51 0.94 2.79
C VAL A 127 7.95 2.38 3.05
N THR A 128 6.98 3.27 3.31
CA THR A 128 7.26 4.63 3.80
C THR A 128 7.18 4.67 5.32
N ILE A 129 8.26 5.15 5.94
CA ILE A 129 8.35 5.42 7.37
C ILE A 129 8.24 6.93 7.58
N HIS A 130 7.20 7.36 8.29
CA HIS A 130 6.90 8.77 8.51
C HIS A 130 7.63 9.34 9.72
N ASP A 131 7.70 8.57 10.81
CA ASP A 131 8.41 8.93 12.03
C ASP A 131 8.80 7.70 12.85
N LEU A 132 9.63 7.92 13.86
CA LEU A 132 10.05 6.94 14.85
C LEU A 132 9.83 7.46 16.28
N ILE A 133 8.84 8.33 16.48
CA ILE A 133 8.55 8.99 17.76
C ILE A 133 8.33 7.95 18.86
N PHE A 134 7.59 6.87 18.59
CA PHE A 134 7.33 5.80 19.55
C PHE A 134 8.60 5.08 20.05
N MET A 135 9.71 5.15 19.28
CA MET A 135 11.01 4.59 19.67
C MET A 135 11.90 5.63 20.35
N ARG A 136 11.88 6.89 19.87
CA ARG A 136 12.73 7.97 20.40
C ARG A 136 12.16 8.59 21.67
N HIS A 137 10.81 8.63 21.76
CA HIS A 137 10.05 9.25 22.87
C HIS A 137 8.96 8.29 23.34
N PRO A 138 9.35 7.10 23.87
CA PRO A 138 8.39 6.10 24.34
C PRO A 138 7.51 6.60 25.49
N GLU A 139 7.95 7.63 26.21
CA GLU A 139 7.21 8.29 27.29
C GLU A 139 5.90 8.94 26.84
N TYR A 140 5.71 9.20 25.55
CA TYR A 140 4.46 9.74 24.99
C TYR A 140 3.40 8.67 24.71
N TYR A 141 3.73 7.40 24.91
CA TYR A 141 2.87 6.25 24.57
C TYR A 141 2.70 5.32 25.77
N HIS A 142 1.61 4.56 25.79
CA HIS A 142 1.51 3.47 26.75
C HIS A 142 2.56 2.39 26.42
N SER A 143 3.14 1.80 27.47
CA SER A 143 4.23 0.81 27.34
C SER A 143 3.85 -0.41 26.47
N VAL A 144 2.56 -0.78 26.48
CA VAL A 144 2.02 -1.86 25.64
C VAL A 144 2.03 -1.45 24.15
N ASP A 145 1.64 -0.20 23.85
CA ASP A 145 1.61 0.30 22.48
C ASP A 145 3.03 0.38 21.89
N VAL A 146 4.01 0.85 22.68
CA VAL A 146 5.42 0.89 22.28
C VAL A 146 5.91 -0.51 21.89
N LYS A 147 5.58 -1.54 22.70
CA LYS A 147 5.96 -2.93 22.37
C LYS A 147 5.31 -3.42 21.08
N ILE A 148 4.02 -3.12 20.88
CA ILE A 148 3.28 -3.51 19.67
C ILE A 148 3.86 -2.81 18.44
N TYR A 149 4.07 -1.50 18.51
CA TYR A 149 4.62 -0.71 17.40
C TYR A 149 6.05 -1.13 17.07
N THR A 150 6.90 -1.33 18.07
CA THR A 150 8.27 -1.81 17.87
C THR A 150 8.31 -3.20 17.20
N ARG A 151 7.42 -4.13 17.63
CA ARG A 151 7.32 -5.46 17.02
C ARG A 151 6.89 -5.35 15.54
N LYS A 152 5.84 -4.58 15.25
CA LYS A 152 5.35 -4.38 13.89
C LYS A 152 6.40 -3.73 13.00
N PHE A 153 7.08 -2.70 13.52
CA PHE A 153 8.15 -2.01 12.80
C PHE A 153 9.29 -2.96 12.44
N ARG A 154 9.80 -3.75 13.39
CA ARG A 154 10.84 -4.76 13.13
C ARG A 154 10.40 -5.77 12.08
N GLN A 155 9.16 -6.23 12.14
CA GLN A 155 8.59 -7.13 11.14
C GLN A 155 8.54 -6.46 9.76
N THR A 156 8.06 -5.22 9.68
CA THR A 156 8.03 -4.45 8.43
C THR A 156 9.42 -4.32 7.81
N LEU A 157 10.46 -4.03 8.62
CA LEU A 157 11.85 -3.96 8.12
C LEU A 157 12.35 -5.30 7.56
N GLN A 158 11.90 -6.44 8.10
CA GLN A 158 12.26 -7.76 7.59
C GLN A 158 11.56 -8.11 6.27
N GLU A 159 10.38 -7.55 6.05
CA GLU A 159 9.57 -7.78 4.85
C GLU A 159 9.91 -6.81 3.69
N ALA A 160 10.51 -5.65 3.99
CA ALA A 160 10.76 -4.60 3.01
C ALA A 160 11.99 -4.88 2.11
N ASP A 161 11.82 -4.75 0.79
CA ASP A 161 12.94 -4.68 -0.15
C ASP A 161 13.54 -3.26 -0.19
N ARG A 162 12.70 -2.22 0.00
CA ARG A 162 13.11 -0.82 0.03
C ARG A 162 12.33 -0.04 1.10
N ILE A 163 13.00 0.93 1.69
CA ILE A 163 12.45 1.82 2.70
C ILE A 163 12.58 3.26 2.20
N VAL A 164 11.47 3.99 2.28
CA VAL A 164 11.42 5.44 2.05
C VAL A 164 11.28 6.12 3.41
N ALA A 165 12.25 6.94 3.79
CA ALA A 165 12.18 7.82 4.96
C ALA A 165 11.84 9.23 4.48
N ILE A 166 10.85 9.88 5.12
CA ILE A 166 10.41 11.23 4.73
C ILE A 166 11.05 12.34 5.56
N SER A 167 11.83 11.96 6.58
CA SER A 167 12.64 12.87 7.40
C SER A 167 13.95 12.18 7.79
N GLU A 168 14.98 12.98 8.01
CA GLU A 168 16.28 12.56 8.58
C GLU A 168 16.20 12.33 10.09
#